data_cb43aec5f22a46ee62dd5428d07f8e44
#
_entry.id   cb43aec5f22a46ee62dd5428d07f8e44
#
_cell.length_a   1.000
_cell.length_b   1.000
_cell.length_c   1.000
_cell.angle_alpha   90.00
_cell.angle_beta   90.00
_cell.angle_gamma   90.00
#
_symmetry.space_group_name_H-M   'P 1'
#
loop_
_entity.id
_entity.type
_entity.pdbx_description
1 polymer ?
#
loop_
_entity_poly.entity_id
_entity_poly.type
_entity_poly.pdbx_seq_one_letter_code
_entity_poly.pdbx_strand_id
1 'polypeptide(L)'
;MRNPINWRLNFKHLFDGGFIPGTALLTLLSLAGYLGEFNRYLELTSHFKLQYLLVSFCPFFFFLIGGQKFGLMLSLFCLVANLLEIVPWYLPQVSIVASEIEGQKLRVLQSNVDKHHYQYPRVISLVREEQPDLAVFLEVGKVGAKELEV
;
A
#
# COMPACT_ATOMS: atom_id res chain seq x y z
N MET A 1 30.24 5.19 46.28
CA MET A 1 30.34 6.08 45.11
C MET A 1 29.63 5.41 43.94
N ARG A 2 28.43 5.87 43.56
CA ARG A 2 27.70 5.34 42.38
C ARG A 2 28.34 5.96 41.14
N ASN A 3 28.93 5.13 40.26
CA ASN A 3 29.41 5.57 38.95
C ASN A 3 28.23 6.25 38.22
N PRO A 4 28.39 7.50 37.76
CA PRO A 4 27.38 8.11 36.92
C PRO A 4 27.23 7.22 35.66
N ILE A 5 26.08 6.63 35.50
CA ILE A 5 25.74 5.85 34.31
C ILE A 5 26.01 6.75 33.12
N ASN A 6 26.97 6.35 32.30
CA ASN A 6 27.42 7.11 31.15
C ASN A 6 26.34 7.01 30.05
N TRP A 7 25.24 7.72 30.26
CA TRP A 7 24.05 7.71 29.40
C TRP A 7 24.41 7.99 27.92
N ARG A 8 25.45 8.81 27.68
CA ARG A 8 25.94 9.10 26.33
C ARG A 8 26.52 7.87 25.62
N LEU A 9 27.22 6.98 26.34
CA LEU A 9 27.75 5.74 25.76
C LEU A 9 26.63 4.74 25.47
N ASN A 10 25.65 4.61 26.36
CA ASN A 10 24.50 3.74 26.14
C ASN A 10 23.64 4.23 24.98
N PHE A 11 23.43 5.53 24.82
CA PHE A 11 22.75 6.09 23.67
C PHE A 11 23.49 5.79 22.37
N LYS A 12 24.81 5.95 22.32
CA LYS A 12 25.60 5.65 21.12
C LYS A 12 25.46 4.18 20.70
N HIS A 13 25.51 3.25 21.63
CA HIS A 13 25.30 1.82 21.35
C HIS A 13 23.89 1.51 20.83
N LEU A 14 22.88 2.19 21.32
CA LEU A 14 21.51 2.09 20.80
C LEU A 14 21.40 2.63 19.36
N PHE A 15 22.06 3.76 19.07
CA PHE A 15 22.09 4.31 17.72
C PHE A 15 22.78 3.37 16.72
N ASP A 16 24.00 2.94 17.03
CA ASP A 16 24.82 2.18 16.09
C ASP A 16 24.39 0.70 16.03
N GLY A 17 23.91 0.12 17.13
CA GLY A 17 23.60 -1.30 17.25
C GLY A 17 22.17 -1.69 16.91
N GLY A 18 21.19 -0.78 17.05
CA GLY A 18 19.77 -1.12 16.90
C GLY A 18 19.04 -0.27 15.87
N PHE A 19 19.03 1.04 16.03
CA PHE A 19 18.20 1.92 15.21
C PHE A 19 18.67 2.06 13.76
N ILE A 20 19.98 2.12 13.50
CA ILE A 20 20.50 2.21 12.12
C ILE A 20 20.18 0.92 11.33
N PRO A 21 20.54 -0.28 11.82
CA PRO A 21 20.17 -1.52 11.12
C PRO A 21 18.66 -1.70 10.97
N GLY A 22 17.88 -1.36 11.99
CA GLY A 22 16.42 -1.41 11.93
C GLY A 22 15.84 -0.49 10.86
N THR A 23 16.34 0.74 10.76
CA THR A 23 15.93 1.70 9.73
C THR A 23 16.36 1.23 8.33
N ALA A 24 17.56 0.67 8.21
CA ALA A 24 18.04 0.10 6.95
C ALA A 24 17.16 -1.07 6.50
N LEU A 25 16.80 -1.97 7.40
CA LEU A 25 15.88 -3.08 7.12
C LEU A 25 14.50 -2.56 6.72
N LEU A 26 13.95 -1.60 7.43
CA LEU A 26 12.66 -0.96 7.11
C LEU A 26 12.69 -0.36 5.70
N THR A 27 13.78 0.35 5.36
CA THR A 27 13.99 0.94 4.03
C THR A 27 14.06 -0.14 2.94
N LEU A 28 14.82 -1.22 3.19
CA LEU A 28 14.92 -2.35 2.26
C LEU A 28 13.57 -3.04 2.03
N LEU A 29 12.80 -3.29 3.09
CA LEU A 29 11.45 -3.87 2.97
C LEU A 29 10.50 -2.95 2.21
N SER A 30 10.58 -1.65 2.46
CA SER A 30 9.78 -0.66 1.73
C SER A 30 10.12 -0.64 0.23
N LEU A 31 11.41 -0.72 -0.11
CA LEU A 31 11.86 -0.76 -1.51
C LEU A 31 11.62 -2.12 -2.18
N ALA A 32 11.57 -3.20 -1.42
CA ALA A 32 11.37 -4.55 -1.94
C ALA A 32 10.04 -4.71 -2.70
N GLY A 33 9.01 -3.93 -2.34
CA GLY A 33 7.73 -3.90 -3.03
C GLY A 33 7.83 -3.49 -4.50
N TYR A 34 8.81 -2.67 -4.89
CA TYR A 34 9.05 -2.31 -6.30
C TYR A 34 9.57 -3.47 -7.15
N LEU A 35 10.10 -4.50 -6.49
CA LEU A 35 10.60 -5.73 -7.13
C LEU A 35 9.52 -6.83 -7.14
N GLY A 36 8.26 -6.50 -6.86
CA GLY A 36 7.15 -7.44 -6.81
C GLY A 36 6.93 -8.23 -8.09
N GLU A 37 7.21 -7.62 -9.26
CA GLU A 37 7.13 -8.30 -10.56
C GLU A 37 8.01 -9.53 -10.67
N PHE A 38 9.13 -9.55 -9.94
CA PHE A 38 10.09 -10.68 -9.98
C PHE A 38 9.73 -11.80 -8.99
N ASN A 39 9.05 -11.48 -7.89
CA ASN A 39 8.74 -12.47 -6.87
C ASN A 39 7.52 -12.04 -6.03
N ARG A 40 6.54 -12.93 -5.93
CA ARG A 40 5.31 -12.68 -5.18
C ARG A 40 5.53 -12.42 -3.68
N TYR A 41 6.65 -12.88 -3.08
CA TYR A 41 6.99 -12.55 -1.68
C TYR A 41 7.43 -11.11 -1.54
N LEU A 42 8.07 -10.53 -2.58
CA LEU A 42 8.42 -9.12 -2.63
C LEU A 42 7.17 -8.26 -2.88
N GLU A 43 6.24 -8.74 -3.69
CA GLU A 43 4.95 -8.08 -3.88
C GLU A 43 4.17 -7.94 -2.57
N LEU A 44 4.19 -8.96 -1.70
CA LEU A 44 3.55 -8.89 -0.39
C LEU A 44 4.03 -7.71 0.46
N THR A 45 5.28 -7.26 0.29
CA THR A 45 5.80 -6.10 1.03
C THR A 45 5.11 -4.80 0.63
N SER A 46 4.57 -4.70 -0.59
CA SER A 46 3.84 -3.52 -1.06
C SER A 46 2.54 -3.27 -0.29
N HIS A 47 1.92 -4.31 0.28
CA HIS A 47 0.69 -4.18 1.05
C HIS A 47 0.89 -3.47 2.40
N PHE A 48 2.13 -3.34 2.87
CA PHE A 48 2.47 -2.75 4.16
C PHE A 48 3.01 -1.31 4.06
N LYS A 49 2.83 -0.62 2.92
CA LYS A 49 3.37 0.73 2.68
C LYS A 49 2.95 1.75 3.71
N LEU A 50 1.66 1.75 4.09
CA LEU A 50 1.15 2.65 5.14
C LEU A 50 1.83 2.39 6.49
N GLN A 51 2.02 1.11 6.84
CA GLN A 51 2.70 0.71 8.07
C GLN A 51 4.17 1.15 8.04
N TYR A 52 4.87 0.98 6.91
CA TYR A 52 6.25 1.44 6.75
C TYR A 52 6.35 2.95 6.89
N LEU A 53 5.41 3.71 6.31
CA LEU A 53 5.35 5.15 6.49
C LEU A 53 5.21 5.52 7.96
N LEU A 54 4.24 4.95 8.67
CA LEU A 54 3.99 5.24 10.07
C LEU A 54 5.18 4.87 10.97
N VAL A 55 5.76 3.68 10.75
CA VAL A 55 6.91 3.21 11.52
C VAL A 55 8.16 4.05 11.25
N SER A 56 8.33 4.60 10.03
CA SER A 56 9.49 5.43 9.67
C SER A 56 9.56 6.76 10.43
N PHE A 57 8.45 7.25 10.96
CA PHE A 57 8.46 8.43 11.83
C PHE A 57 9.24 8.20 13.13
N CYS A 58 9.21 6.99 13.68
CA CYS A 58 9.90 6.67 14.92
C CYS A 58 11.44 6.88 14.82
N PRO A 59 12.17 6.22 13.90
CA PRO A 59 13.58 6.47 13.72
C PRO A 59 13.87 7.90 13.25
N PHE A 60 13.01 8.52 12.46
CA PHE A 60 13.18 9.90 12.02
C PHE A 60 13.27 10.85 13.21
N PHE A 61 12.28 10.85 14.11
CA PHE A 61 12.32 11.72 15.30
C PHE A 61 13.43 11.33 16.27
N PHE A 62 13.72 10.03 16.40
CA PHE A 62 14.80 9.56 17.24
C PHE A 62 16.17 10.11 16.78
N PHE A 63 16.49 10.03 15.48
CA PHE A 63 17.75 10.56 14.95
C PHE A 63 17.76 12.09 14.89
N LEU A 64 16.62 12.72 14.70
CA LEU A 64 16.50 14.18 14.75
C LEU A 64 16.87 14.72 16.12
N ILE A 65 16.33 14.13 17.20
CA ILE A 65 16.62 14.52 18.58
C ILE A 65 18.06 14.15 18.96
N GLY A 66 18.55 13.00 18.50
CA GLY A 66 19.89 12.50 18.77
C GLY A 66 21.00 13.18 17.97
N GLY A 67 20.68 14.01 16.96
CA GLY A 67 21.63 14.73 16.12
C GLY A 67 22.49 13.83 15.21
N GLN A 68 22.05 12.59 14.97
CA GLN A 68 22.73 11.60 14.14
C GLN A 68 22.41 11.81 12.66
N LYS A 69 23.31 12.45 11.94
CA LYS A 69 23.10 12.87 10.54
C LYS A 69 22.83 11.71 9.59
N PHE A 70 23.61 10.63 9.68
CA PHE A 70 23.45 9.48 8.79
C PHE A 70 22.09 8.76 9.00
N GLY A 71 21.73 8.46 10.24
CA GLY A 71 20.45 7.86 10.57
C GLY A 71 19.28 8.75 10.19
N LEU A 72 19.41 10.08 10.38
CA LEU A 72 18.40 11.05 9.98
C LEU A 72 18.19 11.05 8.46
N MET A 73 19.27 11.06 7.66
CA MET A 73 19.17 11.01 6.20
C MET A 73 18.52 9.70 5.73
N LEU A 74 18.88 8.57 6.32
CA LEU A 74 18.32 7.27 5.97
C LEU A 74 16.82 7.19 6.30
N SER A 75 16.43 7.64 7.50
CA SER A 75 15.02 7.64 7.92
C SER A 75 14.19 8.65 7.13
N LEU A 76 14.74 9.81 6.81
CA LEU A 76 14.10 10.80 5.94
C LEU A 76 13.87 10.23 4.53
N PHE A 77 14.88 9.56 3.97
CA PHE A 77 14.75 8.90 2.67
C PHE A 77 13.64 7.85 2.69
N CYS A 78 13.61 6.98 3.71
CA CYS A 78 12.57 5.98 3.86
C CYS A 78 11.17 6.62 3.96
N LEU A 79 11.05 7.68 4.76
CA LEU A 79 9.79 8.40 4.95
C LEU A 79 9.30 9.05 3.65
N VAL A 80 10.18 9.76 2.94
CA VAL A 80 9.85 10.43 1.68
C VAL A 80 9.48 9.41 0.60
N ALA A 81 10.23 8.31 0.48
CA ALA A 81 9.94 7.27 -0.50
C ALA A 81 8.53 6.68 -0.30
N ASN A 82 8.15 6.36 0.95
CA ASN A 82 6.81 5.86 1.25
C ASN A 82 5.73 6.93 1.07
N LEU A 83 6.03 8.19 1.40
CA LEU A 83 5.08 9.29 1.25
C LEU A 83 4.76 9.54 -0.23
N LEU A 84 5.77 9.59 -1.10
CA LEU A 84 5.60 9.78 -2.54
C LEU A 84 4.75 8.67 -3.19
N GLU A 85 4.78 7.47 -2.64
CA GLU A 85 3.98 6.35 -3.14
C GLU A 85 2.53 6.40 -2.63
N ILE A 86 2.34 6.78 -1.38
CA ILE A 86 1.02 6.76 -0.73
C ILE A 86 0.19 7.99 -1.08
N VAL A 87 0.80 9.19 -1.11
CA VAL A 87 0.09 10.47 -1.31
C VAL A 87 -0.78 10.48 -2.58
N PRO A 88 -0.33 9.97 -3.74
CA PRO A 88 -1.15 9.97 -4.95
C PRO A 88 -2.48 9.22 -4.81
N TRP A 89 -2.56 8.23 -3.91
CA TRP A 89 -3.79 7.46 -3.68
C TRP A 89 -4.85 8.23 -2.89
N TYR A 90 -4.43 9.24 -2.11
CA TYR A 90 -5.30 10.07 -1.28
C TYR A 90 -5.57 11.45 -1.88
N LEU A 91 -4.76 11.87 -2.85
CA LEU A 91 -5.06 13.09 -3.59
C LEU A 91 -6.20 12.80 -4.58
N PRO A 92 -7.21 13.67 -4.65
CA PRO A 92 -8.21 13.57 -5.70
C PRO A 92 -7.45 13.61 -7.02
N GLN A 93 -7.46 12.49 -7.74
CA GLN A 93 -7.01 12.52 -9.12
C GLN A 93 -7.92 13.54 -9.80
N VAL A 94 -7.33 14.64 -10.26
CA VAL A 94 -8.03 15.53 -11.18
C VAL A 94 -8.40 14.61 -12.34
N SER A 95 -9.64 14.13 -12.33
CA SER A 95 -10.21 13.54 -13.51
C SER A 95 -9.96 14.59 -14.57
N ILE A 96 -9.05 14.35 -15.48
CA ILE A 96 -9.06 15.07 -16.74
C ILE A 96 -10.47 14.74 -17.21
N VAL A 97 -11.39 15.69 -16.94
CA VAL A 97 -12.72 15.64 -17.52
C VAL A 97 -12.39 15.48 -18.97
N ALA A 98 -12.56 14.29 -19.47
CA ALA A 98 -12.45 14.04 -20.89
C ALA A 98 -13.38 15.11 -21.46
N SER A 99 -12.77 16.19 -21.94
CA SER A 99 -13.47 17.27 -22.59
C SER A 99 -14.42 16.58 -23.51
N GLU A 100 -15.71 16.88 -23.38
CA GLU A 100 -16.85 16.28 -24.10
C GLU A 100 -16.43 15.76 -25.46
N ILE A 101 -15.80 14.57 -25.45
CA ILE A 101 -15.69 13.78 -26.64
C ILE A 101 -17.13 13.35 -26.83
N GLU A 102 -17.80 13.86 -27.88
CA GLU A 102 -19.07 13.36 -28.36
C GLU A 102 -18.88 11.87 -28.67
N GLY A 103 -18.83 11.05 -27.63
CA GLY A 103 -18.66 9.62 -27.67
C GLY A 103 -19.88 8.94 -27.07
N GLN A 104 -20.18 7.77 -27.58
CA GLN A 104 -21.21 6.93 -27.02
C GLN A 104 -20.91 6.60 -25.55
N LYS A 105 -21.80 6.95 -24.64
CA LYS A 105 -21.66 6.64 -23.22
C LYS A 105 -21.81 5.15 -23.02
N LEU A 106 -20.79 4.49 -22.50
CA LEU A 106 -20.82 3.10 -22.11
C LEU A 106 -21.15 2.97 -20.62
N ARG A 107 -22.19 2.21 -20.30
CA ARG A 107 -22.54 1.84 -18.92
C ARG A 107 -21.81 0.53 -18.57
N VAL A 108 -20.86 0.60 -17.64
CA VAL A 108 -20.07 -0.55 -17.20
C VAL A 108 -20.49 -0.92 -15.78
N LEU A 109 -20.84 -2.19 -15.57
CA LEU A 109 -21.09 -2.78 -14.26
C LEU A 109 -19.90 -3.64 -13.86
N GLN A 110 -19.29 -3.38 -12.71
CA GLN A 110 -18.27 -4.23 -12.12
C GLN A 110 -18.75 -4.72 -10.76
N SER A 111 -18.69 -6.02 -10.54
CA SER A 111 -19.05 -6.63 -9.26
C SER A 111 -18.06 -7.73 -8.87
N ASN A 112 -17.64 -7.73 -7.61
CA ASN A 112 -16.92 -8.86 -7.03
C ASN A 112 -17.95 -9.83 -6.47
N VAL A 113 -18.04 -11.02 -7.05
CA VAL A 113 -18.96 -12.08 -6.66
C VAL A 113 -18.15 -13.13 -5.93
N ASP A 114 -18.18 -13.13 -4.60
CA ASP A 114 -17.47 -14.11 -3.80
C ASP A 114 -17.85 -15.54 -4.25
N LYS A 115 -16.85 -16.32 -4.68
CA LYS A 115 -17.02 -17.71 -5.15
C LYS A 115 -17.66 -18.65 -4.12
N HIS A 116 -17.75 -18.24 -2.85
CA HIS A 116 -18.37 -18.99 -1.75
C HIS A 116 -19.80 -18.56 -1.46
N HIS A 117 -20.27 -17.44 -2.04
CA HIS A 117 -21.64 -16.95 -1.87
C HIS A 117 -22.46 -17.22 -3.14
N TYR A 118 -23.32 -18.21 -3.07
CA TYR A 118 -24.21 -18.64 -4.19
C TYR A 118 -25.41 -17.69 -4.42
N GLN A 119 -25.20 -16.38 -4.34
CA GLN A 119 -26.26 -15.38 -4.56
C GLN A 119 -26.34 -14.91 -6.01
N TYR A 120 -26.06 -15.79 -6.96
CA TYR A 120 -26.11 -15.49 -8.41
C TYR A 120 -27.43 -14.89 -8.88
N PRO A 121 -28.64 -15.31 -8.37
CA PRO A 121 -29.90 -14.68 -8.77
C PRO A 121 -29.96 -13.18 -8.50
N ARG A 122 -29.30 -12.70 -7.41
CA ARG A 122 -29.20 -11.26 -7.11
C ARG A 122 -28.33 -10.52 -8.11
N VAL A 123 -27.23 -11.13 -8.52
CA VAL A 123 -26.32 -10.55 -9.51
C VAL A 123 -27.04 -10.46 -10.86
N ILE A 124 -27.76 -11.50 -11.26
CA ILE A 124 -28.55 -11.52 -12.49
C ILE A 124 -29.66 -10.46 -12.46
N SER A 125 -30.37 -10.31 -11.33
CA SER A 125 -31.40 -9.27 -11.20
C SER A 125 -30.80 -7.88 -11.32
N LEU A 126 -29.62 -7.63 -10.73
CA LEU A 126 -28.91 -6.35 -10.83
C LEU A 126 -28.52 -6.04 -12.29
N VAL A 127 -27.96 -7.02 -13.01
CA VAL A 127 -27.62 -6.86 -14.43
C VAL A 127 -28.84 -6.51 -15.27
N ARG A 128 -29.96 -7.17 -15.01
CA ARG A 128 -31.24 -6.91 -15.71
C ARG A 128 -31.85 -5.55 -15.39
N GLU A 129 -31.71 -5.10 -14.15
CA GLU A 129 -32.17 -3.78 -13.69
C GLU A 129 -31.34 -2.66 -14.27
N GLU A 130 -29.99 -2.78 -14.18
CA GLU A 130 -29.06 -1.74 -14.60
C GLU A 130 -28.80 -1.72 -16.10
N GLN A 131 -29.08 -2.80 -16.82
CA GLN A 131 -28.87 -2.95 -18.28
C GLN A 131 -27.52 -2.39 -18.75
N PRO A 132 -26.39 -2.87 -18.20
CA PRO A 132 -25.08 -2.36 -18.57
C PRO A 132 -24.71 -2.83 -19.98
N ASP A 133 -23.94 -2.00 -20.70
CA ASP A 133 -23.35 -2.38 -22.00
C ASP A 133 -22.23 -3.42 -21.82
N LEU A 134 -21.56 -3.39 -20.63
CA LEU A 134 -20.52 -4.32 -20.25
C LEU A 134 -20.62 -4.67 -18.76
N ALA A 135 -20.68 -5.96 -18.43
CA ALA A 135 -20.62 -6.44 -17.06
C ALA A 135 -19.33 -7.25 -16.83
N VAL A 136 -18.56 -6.88 -15.80
CA VAL A 136 -17.32 -7.55 -15.38
C VAL A 136 -17.50 -8.14 -13.99
N PHE A 137 -17.32 -9.44 -13.87
CA PHE A 137 -17.44 -10.15 -12.59
C PHE A 137 -16.09 -10.68 -12.15
N LEU A 138 -15.71 -10.37 -10.92
CA LEU A 138 -14.48 -10.83 -10.28
C LEU A 138 -14.79 -11.96 -9.31
N GLU A 139 -13.83 -12.85 -9.09
CA GLU A 139 -13.89 -13.98 -8.16
C GLU A 139 -15.05 -14.97 -8.44
N VAL A 140 -15.41 -15.13 -9.69
CA VAL A 140 -16.45 -16.07 -10.10
C VAL A 140 -15.89 -17.49 -10.10
N GLY A 141 -16.49 -18.37 -9.29
CA GLY A 141 -16.19 -19.80 -9.32
C GLY A 141 -16.74 -20.50 -10.57
N LYS A 142 -16.28 -21.73 -10.87
CA LYS A 142 -16.73 -22.51 -12.05
C LYS A 142 -18.27 -22.71 -12.11
N VAL A 143 -18.92 -22.79 -10.96
CA VAL A 143 -20.38 -22.90 -10.87
C VAL A 143 -21.04 -21.58 -11.22
N GLY A 144 -20.53 -20.47 -10.66
CA GLY A 144 -21.05 -19.15 -10.94
C GLY A 144 -20.89 -18.71 -12.39
N ALA A 145 -19.81 -19.10 -13.05
CA ALA A 145 -19.61 -18.80 -14.45
C ALA A 145 -20.75 -19.40 -15.32
N LYS A 146 -21.17 -20.64 -15.03
CA LYS A 146 -22.29 -21.28 -15.73
C LYS A 146 -23.65 -20.63 -15.45
N GLU A 147 -23.86 -20.17 -14.21
CA GLU A 147 -25.10 -19.50 -13.81
C GLU A 147 -25.22 -18.07 -14.37
N LEU A 148 -24.09 -17.43 -14.65
CA LEU A 148 -24.01 -16.08 -15.21
C LEU A 148 -23.95 -16.04 -16.76
N GLU A 149 -23.81 -17.19 -17.42
CA GLU A 149 -23.98 -17.32 -18.87
C GLU A 149 -25.45 -17.17 -19.22
N VAL A 150 -25.91 -15.93 -19.36
CA VAL A 150 -27.31 -15.60 -19.73
C VAL A 150 -27.39 -15.05 -21.14
#